data_0b742285a388dff5b9edf37584dd6026
#
_entry.id   0b742285a388dff5b9edf37584dd6026
#
_cell.length_a   1.000
_cell.length_b   1.000
_cell.length_c   1.000
_cell.angle_alpha   90.00
_cell.angle_beta   90.00
_cell.angle_gamma   90.00
#
_symmetry.space_group_name_H-M   'P 1'
#
loop_
_entity.id
_entity.type
_entity.pdbx_description
1 polymer ?
#
loop_
_entity_poly.entity_id
_entity_poly.type
_entity_poly.pdbx_seq_one_letter_code
_entity_poly.pdbx_strand_id
1 'polypeptide(L)'
;LLCSLSSAASGSLYPFYPGLLIKVHFPKKWYPRFQELEYVRSFIFGRMAWSQINGLLLVSGGLGMFDKETVIAAGGYWHKSLGEDMELITRMRKYMHEKKEPFLIKYIPESLCWTEVPETRTVFIRQRVRWARGLVQTLYLHRKMFYNKKYGRTAFVTLPFFFAFEFMVPIIELLGIFVL
;
A
#
# COMPACT_ATOMS: atom_id res chain seq x y z
N LEU A 1 2.35 -11.47 -8.31
CA LEU A 1 2.89 -10.50 -7.38
C LEU A 1 2.53 -10.88 -5.95
N LEU A 2 3.51 -11.09 -5.11
CA LEU A 2 3.34 -11.42 -3.71
C LEU A 2 3.80 -10.23 -2.86
N CYS A 3 2.98 -9.78 -1.94
CA CYS A 3 3.34 -8.70 -1.02
C CYS A 3 2.89 -9.06 0.40
N SER A 4 3.81 -9.01 1.32
CA SER A 4 3.53 -9.13 2.74
C SER A 4 4.32 -8.09 3.53
N LEU A 5 3.65 -7.40 4.42
CA LEU A 5 4.26 -6.58 5.46
C LEU A 5 3.46 -6.79 6.73
N SER A 6 4.11 -7.28 7.74
CA SER A 6 3.57 -7.21 9.09
C SER A 6 4.21 -6.06 9.85
N SER A 7 3.43 -5.40 10.67
CA SER A 7 3.97 -4.44 11.61
C SER A 7 4.67 -5.16 12.76
N ALA A 8 5.72 -4.56 13.26
CA ALA A 8 6.58 -5.08 14.32
C ALA A 8 5.93 -5.20 15.71
N ALA A 9 4.64 -5.49 15.78
CA ALA A 9 3.88 -5.30 16.99
C ALA A 9 3.19 -6.53 17.58
N SER A 10 3.32 -7.69 16.98
CA SER A 10 2.88 -8.89 17.68
C SER A 10 4.03 -9.42 18.54
N GLY A 11 3.84 -9.49 19.84
CA GLY A 11 4.81 -10.02 20.81
C GLY A 11 5.09 -11.52 20.68
N SER A 12 5.04 -12.06 19.47
CA SER A 12 5.37 -13.45 19.16
C SER A 12 6.84 -13.56 18.78
N LEU A 13 7.52 -14.48 19.44
CA LEU A 13 8.87 -14.90 19.12
C LEU A 13 8.83 -15.76 17.84
N TYR A 14 9.37 -15.25 16.75
CA TYR A 14 9.62 -16.07 15.57
C TYR A 14 11.11 -16.33 15.40
N PRO A 15 11.55 -17.59 15.32
CA PRO A 15 12.91 -17.93 14.96
C PRO A 15 13.11 -17.68 13.47
N PHE A 16 13.78 -16.59 13.10
CA PHE A 16 14.08 -16.29 11.69
C PHE A 16 15.35 -17.03 11.21
N TYR A 17 16.20 -17.43 12.15
CA TYR A 17 17.36 -18.33 11.94
C TYR A 17 17.62 -19.12 13.21
N PRO A 18 18.15 -20.35 13.12
CA PRO A 18 18.60 -21.07 14.29
C PRO A 18 19.67 -20.25 15.03
N GLY A 19 19.32 -19.68 16.17
CA GLY A 19 20.22 -18.90 17.03
C GLY A 19 19.97 -17.38 17.09
N LEU A 20 19.10 -16.80 16.24
CA LEU A 20 18.75 -15.38 16.35
C LEU A 20 17.28 -15.21 16.80
N LEU A 21 17.10 -14.90 18.06
CA LEU A 21 15.79 -14.55 18.62
C LEU A 21 15.62 -13.02 18.56
N ILE A 22 14.79 -12.54 17.65
CA ILE A 22 14.40 -11.11 17.64
C ILE A 22 13.25 -10.94 18.65
N LYS A 23 13.56 -10.31 19.78
CA LYS A 23 12.57 -9.98 20.79
C LYS A 23 11.85 -8.69 20.38
N VAL A 24 10.63 -8.82 19.91
CA VAL A 24 9.79 -7.68 19.56
C VAL A 24 9.09 -7.19 20.83
N HIS A 25 9.26 -5.89 21.14
CA HIS A 25 8.62 -5.25 22.28
C HIS A 25 7.44 -4.41 21.79
N PHE A 26 6.35 -4.47 22.53
CA PHE A 26 5.20 -3.58 22.30
C PHE A 26 5.63 -2.12 22.46
N PRO A 27 5.36 -1.23 21.48
CA PRO A 27 5.80 0.14 21.54
C PRO A 27 5.16 0.87 22.74
N LYS A 28 5.97 1.62 23.48
CA LYS A 28 5.50 2.42 24.63
C LYS A 28 4.94 3.78 24.21
N LYS A 29 5.39 4.33 23.09
CA LYS A 29 4.98 5.65 22.58
C LYS A 29 3.67 5.58 21.82
N TRP A 30 2.89 6.67 21.83
CA TRP A 30 1.58 6.74 21.19
C TRP A 30 1.63 6.61 19.67
N TYR A 31 2.54 7.31 18.98
CA TYR A 31 2.62 7.28 17.52
C TYR A 31 2.87 5.87 16.97
N PRO A 32 3.84 5.10 17.47
CA PRO A 32 4.00 3.71 17.09
C PRO A 32 2.76 2.85 17.35
N ARG A 33 2.04 3.04 18.47
CA ARG A 33 0.82 2.27 18.78
C ARG A 33 -0.31 2.55 17.80
N PHE A 34 -0.53 3.83 17.45
CA PHE A 34 -1.52 4.19 16.43
C PHE A 34 -1.17 3.61 15.07
N GLN A 35 0.09 3.68 14.69
CA GLN A 35 0.55 3.15 13.42
C GLN A 35 0.43 1.63 13.36
N GLU A 36 0.66 0.94 14.47
CA GLU A 36 0.43 -0.49 14.59
C GLU A 36 -1.03 -0.85 14.35
N LEU A 37 -1.95 -0.20 15.06
CA LEU A 37 -3.39 -0.40 14.89
C LEU A 37 -3.82 -0.16 13.44
N GLU A 38 -3.30 0.90 12.82
CA GLU A 38 -3.56 1.22 11.43
C GLU A 38 -3.01 0.14 10.49
N TYR A 39 -1.82 -0.39 10.76
CA TYR A 39 -1.23 -1.45 9.96
C TYR A 39 -2.03 -2.76 10.06
N VAL A 40 -2.49 -3.12 11.25
CA VAL A 40 -3.39 -4.28 11.41
C VAL A 40 -4.66 -4.07 10.58
N ARG A 41 -5.30 -2.92 10.69
CA ARG A 41 -6.52 -2.60 9.94
C ARG A 41 -6.28 -2.60 8.42
N SER A 42 -5.29 -1.84 7.97
CA SER A 42 -5.11 -1.59 6.54
C SER A 42 -4.33 -2.70 5.84
N PHE A 43 -3.37 -3.34 6.50
CA PHE A 43 -2.54 -4.36 5.89
C PHE A 43 -3.18 -5.75 6.01
N ILE A 44 -3.60 -6.16 7.20
CA ILE A 44 -4.20 -7.49 7.34
C ILE A 44 -5.59 -7.49 6.70
N PHE A 45 -6.53 -6.71 7.22
CA PHE A 45 -7.90 -6.75 6.72
C PHE A 45 -8.05 -6.10 5.34
N GLY A 46 -7.55 -4.89 5.16
CA GLY A 46 -7.71 -4.15 3.91
C GLY A 46 -7.05 -4.83 2.72
N ARG A 47 -5.78 -5.19 2.84
CA ARG A 47 -5.04 -5.83 1.73
C ARG A 47 -5.53 -7.24 1.44
N MET A 48 -5.94 -8.01 2.45
CA MET A 48 -6.57 -9.31 2.24
C MET A 48 -7.86 -9.17 1.44
N ALA A 49 -8.75 -8.24 1.82
CA ALA A 49 -9.99 -7.99 1.09
C ALA A 49 -9.73 -7.58 -0.37
N TRP A 50 -8.82 -6.62 -0.60
CA TRP A 50 -8.42 -6.21 -1.95
C TRP A 50 -7.77 -7.33 -2.76
N SER A 51 -7.02 -8.21 -2.10
CA SER A 51 -6.40 -9.38 -2.74
C SER A 51 -7.44 -10.35 -3.27
N GLN A 52 -8.56 -10.57 -2.55
CA GLN A 52 -9.63 -11.48 -2.98
C GLN A 52 -10.28 -11.03 -4.29
N ILE A 53 -10.48 -9.75 -4.46
CA ILE A 53 -11.10 -9.21 -5.68
C ILE A 53 -10.07 -8.81 -6.77
N ASN A 54 -8.80 -9.20 -6.60
CA ASN A 54 -7.68 -8.76 -7.45
C ASN A 54 -7.66 -7.23 -7.65
N GLY A 55 -7.93 -6.48 -6.58
CA GLY A 55 -8.00 -5.01 -6.55
C GLY A 55 -6.83 -4.35 -5.82
N LEU A 56 -5.83 -5.10 -5.37
CA LEU A 56 -4.73 -4.58 -4.58
C LEU A 56 -3.88 -3.57 -5.37
N LEU A 57 -3.78 -2.32 -4.88
CA LEU A 57 -2.90 -1.27 -5.40
C LEU A 57 -1.75 -0.94 -4.46
N LEU A 58 -1.99 -1.02 -3.15
CA LEU A 58 -0.98 -0.74 -2.16
C LEU A 58 -0.18 -2.00 -1.85
N VAL A 59 0.97 -2.09 -2.46
CA VAL A 59 2.00 -3.09 -2.15
C VAL A 59 3.10 -2.36 -1.41
N SER A 60 3.67 -2.99 -0.39
CA SER A 60 4.73 -2.34 0.37
C SER A 60 6.03 -2.28 -0.43
N GLY A 61 6.63 -1.11 -0.51
CA GLY A 61 7.95 -0.93 -1.11
C GLY A 61 9.08 -1.68 -0.37
N GLY A 62 8.87 -2.05 0.90
CA GLY A 62 9.86 -2.78 1.69
C GLY A 62 9.96 -4.27 1.36
N LEU A 63 8.87 -4.89 0.93
CA LEU A 63 8.83 -6.30 0.53
C LEU A 63 7.72 -6.55 -0.48
N GLY A 64 8.08 -6.66 -1.73
CA GLY A 64 7.18 -7.06 -2.82
C GLY A 64 7.94 -7.95 -3.80
N MET A 65 7.31 -9.03 -4.22
CA MET A 65 7.84 -9.89 -5.28
C MET A 65 7.10 -9.62 -6.57
N PHE A 66 7.83 -9.39 -7.62
CA PHE A 66 7.28 -8.99 -8.92
C PHE A 66 7.82 -9.90 -10.01
N ASP A 67 7.00 -10.16 -11.01
CA ASP A 67 7.48 -10.73 -12.24
C ASP A 67 8.41 -9.72 -12.94
N LYS A 68 9.66 -10.12 -13.15
CA LYS A 68 10.71 -9.25 -13.66
C LYS A 68 10.41 -8.74 -15.07
N GLU A 69 9.90 -9.60 -15.93
CA GLU A 69 9.63 -9.26 -17.33
C GLU A 69 8.49 -8.24 -17.41
N THR A 70 7.42 -8.45 -16.62
CA THR A 70 6.30 -7.52 -16.53
C THR A 70 6.73 -6.15 -15.98
N VAL A 71 7.60 -6.11 -14.97
CA VAL A 71 8.13 -4.84 -14.43
C VAL A 71 8.93 -4.09 -15.49
N ILE A 72 9.83 -4.77 -16.19
CA ILE A 72 10.66 -4.15 -17.24
C ILE A 72 9.77 -3.67 -18.41
N ALA A 73 8.84 -4.50 -18.85
CA ALA A 73 7.93 -4.16 -19.94
C ALA A 73 6.97 -3.02 -19.60
N ALA A 74 6.58 -2.90 -18.32
CA ALA A 74 5.82 -1.75 -17.82
C ALA A 74 6.67 -0.49 -17.63
N GLY A 75 7.99 -0.55 -17.83
CA GLY A 75 8.91 0.60 -17.74
C GLY A 75 9.66 0.75 -16.41
N GLY A 76 9.67 -0.29 -15.54
CA GLY A 76 10.43 -0.31 -14.29
C GLY A 76 9.95 0.68 -13.23
N TYR A 77 10.75 0.93 -12.20
CA TYR A 77 10.46 1.93 -11.18
C TYR A 77 10.66 3.36 -11.72
N TRP A 78 9.69 4.21 -11.43
CA TRP A 78 9.78 5.62 -11.79
C TRP A 78 10.27 6.44 -10.59
N HIS A 79 11.55 6.78 -10.60
CA HIS A 79 12.27 7.47 -9.50
C HIS A 79 11.72 8.87 -9.14
N LYS A 80 10.92 9.49 -10.01
CA LYS A 80 10.29 10.80 -9.73
C LYS A 80 8.94 10.66 -9.00
N SER A 81 8.44 9.44 -8.81
CA SER A 81 7.23 9.21 -8.05
C SER A 81 7.53 9.20 -6.55
N LEU A 82 6.69 9.88 -5.76
CA LEU A 82 6.74 9.84 -4.30
C LEU A 82 6.09 8.57 -3.71
N GLY A 83 5.26 7.89 -4.51
CA GLY A 83 4.65 6.60 -4.21
C GLY A 83 4.99 5.60 -5.31
N GLU A 84 6.28 5.33 -5.47
CA GLU A 84 6.85 4.50 -6.54
C GLU A 84 6.29 3.09 -6.59
N ASP A 85 5.95 2.54 -5.42
CA ASP A 85 5.35 1.21 -5.26
C ASP A 85 3.91 1.17 -5.79
N MET A 86 3.06 2.10 -5.37
CA MET A 86 1.68 2.22 -5.84
C MET A 86 1.62 2.58 -7.33
N GLU A 87 2.50 3.49 -7.79
CA GLU A 87 2.58 3.88 -9.19
C GLU A 87 2.96 2.70 -10.08
N LEU A 88 3.99 1.96 -9.69
CA LEU A 88 4.44 0.76 -10.43
C LEU A 88 3.29 -0.26 -10.56
N ILE A 89 2.60 -0.59 -9.47
CA ILE A 89 1.48 -1.53 -9.48
C ILE A 89 0.37 -1.05 -10.42
N THR A 90 0.01 0.23 -10.34
CA THR A 90 -1.04 0.81 -11.19
C THR A 90 -0.66 0.73 -12.66
N ARG A 91 0.59 1.01 -12.98
CA ARG A 91 1.14 0.94 -14.34
C ARG A 91 1.26 -0.49 -14.86
N MET A 92 1.70 -1.44 -14.01
CA MET A 92 1.69 -2.87 -14.36
C MET A 92 0.27 -3.36 -14.65
N ARG A 93 -0.73 -3.01 -13.82
CA ARG A 93 -2.13 -3.31 -14.10
C ARG A 93 -2.60 -2.74 -15.43
N LYS A 94 -2.27 -1.47 -15.70
CA LYS A 94 -2.57 -0.83 -16.97
C LYS A 94 -1.97 -1.61 -18.12
N TYR A 95 -0.70 -1.97 -18.06
CA TYR A 95 0.02 -2.74 -19.07
C TYR A 95 -0.64 -4.10 -19.32
N MET A 96 -0.93 -4.87 -18.27
CA MET A 96 -1.57 -6.19 -18.41
C MET A 96 -2.98 -6.12 -19.02
N HIS A 97 -3.78 -5.13 -18.63
CA HIS A 97 -5.07 -4.87 -19.26
C HIS A 97 -4.94 -4.50 -20.75
N GLU A 98 -3.91 -3.73 -21.10
CA GLU A 98 -3.64 -3.35 -22.50
C GLU A 98 -3.22 -4.53 -23.35
N LYS A 99 -2.48 -5.45 -22.78
CA LYS A 99 -2.10 -6.73 -23.39
C LYS A 99 -3.26 -7.73 -23.45
N LYS A 100 -4.32 -7.52 -22.66
CA LYS A 100 -5.42 -8.48 -22.46
C LYS A 100 -4.95 -9.83 -21.88
N GLU A 101 -3.86 -9.80 -21.13
CA GLU A 101 -3.31 -10.98 -20.47
C GLU A 101 -3.86 -11.10 -19.05
N PRO A 102 -4.16 -12.33 -18.58
CA PRO A 102 -4.60 -12.54 -17.21
C PRO A 102 -3.46 -12.25 -16.23
N PHE A 103 -3.77 -11.60 -15.13
CA PHE A 103 -2.81 -11.32 -14.05
C PHE A 103 -3.46 -11.39 -12.69
N LEU A 104 -2.65 -11.66 -11.68
CA LEU A 104 -3.10 -11.78 -10.32
C LEU A 104 -2.09 -11.11 -9.38
N ILE A 105 -2.61 -10.28 -8.47
CA ILE A 105 -1.85 -9.68 -7.39
C ILE A 105 -2.40 -10.22 -6.09
N LYS A 106 -1.56 -10.93 -5.32
CA LYS A 106 -1.93 -11.55 -4.05
C LYS A 106 -1.19 -10.91 -2.90
N TYR A 107 -1.87 -10.81 -1.78
CA TYR A 107 -1.31 -10.49 -0.49
C TYR A 107 -1.06 -11.77 0.30
N ILE A 108 0.11 -11.87 0.91
CA ILE A 108 0.46 -12.96 1.82
C ILE A 108 0.32 -12.42 3.25
N PRO A 109 -0.55 -12.97 4.09
CA PRO A 109 -0.82 -12.45 5.43
C PRO A 109 0.28 -12.77 6.45
N GLU A 110 1.21 -13.66 6.12
CA GLU A 110 2.32 -14.02 7.00
C GLU A 110 3.31 -12.87 7.19
N SER A 111 3.90 -12.82 8.38
CA SER A 111 4.94 -11.87 8.73
C SER A 111 6.27 -12.21 8.06
N LEU A 112 6.54 -11.62 6.91
CA LEU A 112 7.77 -11.86 6.16
C LEU A 112 8.86 -10.82 6.40
N CYS A 113 8.54 -9.64 6.90
CA CYS A 113 9.54 -8.63 7.25
C CYS A 113 9.11 -7.76 8.41
N TRP A 114 10.09 -7.17 9.06
CA TRP A 114 9.93 -6.22 10.17
C TRP A 114 10.37 -4.84 9.71
N THR A 115 9.66 -3.82 10.13
CA THR A 115 9.99 -2.44 9.80
C THR A 115 9.92 -1.55 11.03
N GLU A 116 10.79 -0.57 11.08
CA GLU A 116 10.72 0.48 12.10
C GLU A 116 9.59 1.45 11.79
N VAL A 117 8.95 1.92 12.83
CA VAL A 117 7.87 2.92 12.75
C VAL A 117 8.33 4.26 13.33
N PRO A 118 7.80 5.39 12.82
CA PRO A 118 8.13 6.71 13.33
C PRO A 118 7.80 6.85 14.83
N GLU A 119 8.78 7.23 15.62
CA GLU A 119 8.60 7.46 17.05
C GLU A 119 8.26 8.92 17.39
N THR A 120 8.52 9.86 16.48
CA THR A 120 8.31 11.28 16.71
C THR A 120 7.23 11.84 15.78
N ARG A 121 6.51 12.86 16.28
CA ARG A 121 5.47 13.55 15.51
C ARG A 121 5.99 14.07 14.16
N THR A 122 7.18 14.64 14.14
CA THR A 122 7.75 15.23 12.92
C THR A 122 7.99 14.18 11.84
N VAL A 123 8.59 13.04 12.20
CA VAL A 123 8.85 11.96 11.25
C VAL A 123 7.54 11.32 10.80
N PHE A 124 6.59 11.13 11.72
CA PHE A 124 5.26 10.61 11.40
C PHE A 124 4.53 11.49 10.37
N ILE A 125 4.46 12.82 10.61
CA ILE A 125 3.81 13.76 9.68
C ILE A 125 4.49 13.74 8.30
N ARG A 126 5.83 13.78 8.25
CA ARG A 126 6.57 13.72 6.99
C ARG A 126 6.25 12.45 6.19
N GLN A 127 6.16 11.32 6.86
CA GLN A 127 5.78 10.05 6.24
C GLN A 127 4.37 10.13 5.65
N ARG A 128 3.39 10.64 6.40
CA ARG A 128 2.00 10.77 5.95
C ARG A 128 1.86 11.73 4.76
N VAL A 129 2.52 12.87 4.82
CA VAL A 129 2.53 13.84 3.71
C VAL A 129 3.13 13.21 2.45
N ARG A 130 4.21 12.43 2.58
CA ARG A 130 4.80 11.72 1.44
C ARG A 130 3.82 10.71 0.84
N TRP A 131 3.14 9.92 1.67
CA TRP A 131 2.15 8.93 1.21
C TRP A 131 0.95 9.59 0.54
N ALA A 132 0.38 10.64 1.14
CA ALA A 132 -0.71 11.39 0.55
C ALA A 132 -0.34 11.99 -0.82
N ARG A 133 0.86 12.59 -0.92
CA ARG A 133 1.36 13.11 -2.19
C ARG A 133 1.57 12.01 -3.24
N GLY A 134 2.11 10.86 -2.84
CA GLY A 134 2.28 9.70 -3.72
C GLY A 134 0.94 9.18 -4.25
N LEU A 135 -0.07 9.10 -3.39
CA LEU A 135 -1.43 8.73 -3.76
C LEU A 135 -2.00 9.70 -4.80
N VAL A 136 -2.00 11.01 -4.49
CA VAL A 136 -2.52 12.04 -5.41
C VAL A 136 -1.81 12.01 -6.75
N GLN A 137 -0.48 11.92 -6.74
CA GLN A 137 0.33 11.83 -7.94
C GLN A 137 -0.04 10.61 -8.78
N THR A 138 -0.18 9.44 -8.17
CA THR A 138 -0.56 8.21 -8.87
C THR A 138 -1.96 8.29 -9.47
N LEU A 139 -2.94 8.76 -8.70
CA LEU A 139 -4.32 8.94 -9.20
C LEU A 139 -4.38 9.92 -10.37
N TYR A 140 -3.63 11.03 -10.29
CA TYR A 140 -3.57 12.02 -11.36
C TYR A 140 -2.90 11.47 -12.63
N LEU A 141 -1.79 10.77 -12.51
CA LEU A 141 -1.10 10.16 -13.64
C LEU A 141 -1.97 9.14 -14.37
N HIS A 142 -2.72 8.37 -13.61
CA HIS A 142 -3.57 7.30 -14.14
C HIS A 142 -5.04 7.72 -14.28
N ARG A 143 -5.37 9.03 -14.26
CA ARG A 143 -6.75 9.52 -14.34
C ARG A 143 -7.54 9.05 -15.57
N LYS A 144 -6.85 8.77 -16.70
CA LYS A 144 -7.47 8.23 -17.91
C LYS A 144 -7.97 6.79 -17.78
N MET A 145 -7.59 6.10 -16.71
CA MET A 145 -8.08 4.76 -16.41
C MET A 145 -9.44 4.78 -15.70
N PHE A 146 -9.80 5.87 -15.02
CA PHE A 146 -11.08 5.99 -14.32
C PHE A 146 -12.25 5.79 -15.29
N TYR A 147 -13.18 4.95 -14.89
CA TYR A 147 -14.42 4.64 -15.62
C TYR A 147 -14.20 4.15 -17.06
N ASN A 148 -12.99 3.75 -17.41
CA ASN A 148 -12.67 3.21 -18.72
C ASN A 148 -12.83 1.67 -18.72
N LYS A 149 -13.76 1.17 -19.53
CA LYS A 149 -14.10 -0.25 -19.64
C LYS A 149 -12.90 -1.16 -19.96
N LYS A 150 -11.86 -0.61 -20.61
CA LYS A 150 -10.63 -1.33 -20.95
C LYS A 150 -9.91 -1.89 -19.72
N TYR A 151 -10.02 -1.20 -18.57
CA TYR A 151 -9.32 -1.56 -17.33
C TYR A 151 -10.20 -2.24 -16.29
N GLY A 152 -11.40 -2.65 -16.68
CA GLY A 152 -12.32 -3.46 -15.89
C GLY A 152 -12.47 -3.01 -14.44
N ARG A 153 -12.34 -3.94 -13.51
CA ARG A 153 -12.50 -3.69 -12.07
C ARG A 153 -11.54 -2.63 -11.52
N THR A 154 -10.33 -2.53 -12.05
CA THR A 154 -9.37 -1.49 -11.64
C THR A 154 -9.95 -0.09 -11.85
N ALA A 155 -10.64 0.14 -12.98
CA ALA A 155 -11.21 1.44 -13.34
C ALA A 155 -12.51 1.79 -12.61
N PHE A 156 -13.36 0.81 -12.33
CA PHE A 156 -14.70 1.07 -11.78
C PHE A 156 -14.80 0.86 -10.27
N VAL A 157 -13.89 0.10 -9.67
CA VAL A 157 -13.92 -0.21 -8.23
C VAL A 157 -12.67 0.32 -7.55
N THR A 158 -11.49 -0.14 -7.99
CA THR A 158 -10.26 0.11 -7.23
C THR A 158 -9.87 1.59 -7.23
N LEU A 159 -9.68 2.22 -8.39
CA LEU A 159 -9.28 3.63 -8.48
C LEU A 159 -10.32 4.57 -7.87
N PRO A 160 -11.64 4.43 -8.14
CA PRO A 160 -12.66 5.24 -7.49
C PRO A 160 -12.69 5.09 -5.96
N PHE A 161 -12.46 3.89 -5.42
CA PHE A 161 -12.37 3.68 -3.98
C PHE A 161 -11.19 4.45 -3.37
N PHE A 162 -9.98 4.32 -3.94
CA PHE A 162 -8.82 5.05 -3.45
C PHE A 162 -9.00 6.57 -3.55
N PHE A 163 -9.65 7.05 -4.61
CA PHE A 163 -9.99 8.45 -4.72
C PHE A 163 -11.01 8.90 -3.66
N ALA A 164 -12.10 8.18 -3.49
CA ALA A 164 -13.16 8.57 -2.58
C ALA A 164 -12.76 8.43 -1.10
N PHE A 165 -12.19 7.28 -0.72
CA PHE A 165 -11.98 6.94 0.70
C PHE A 165 -10.58 7.29 1.20
N GLU A 166 -9.55 7.14 0.39
CA GLU A 166 -8.18 7.42 0.84
C GLU A 166 -7.77 8.89 0.59
N PHE A 167 -8.38 9.55 -0.39
CA PHE A 167 -8.07 10.94 -0.71
C PHE A 167 -9.17 11.92 -0.25
N MET A 168 -10.45 11.70 -0.59
CA MET A 168 -11.52 12.66 -0.29
C MET A 168 -11.95 12.62 1.19
N VAL A 169 -12.09 11.45 1.80
CA VAL A 169 -12.58 11.34 3.20
C VAL A 169 -11.73 12.14 4.18
N PRO A 170 -10.38 12.06 4.19
CA PRO A 170 -9.56 12.88 5.09
C PRO A 170 -9.75 14.39 4.89
N ILE A 171 -10.04 14.84 3.67
CA ILE A 171 -10.31 16.26 3.38
C ILE A 171 -11.67 16.66 3.96
N ILE A 172 -12.70 15.81 3.78
CA ILE A 172 -14.04 16.06 4.30
C ILE A 172 -14.03 16.08 5.83
N GLU A 173 -13.30 15.14 6.46
CA GLU A 173 -13.13 15.11 7.93
C GLU A 173 -12.46 16.38 8.44
N LEU A 174 -11.39 16.82 7.76
CA LEU A 174 -10.71 18.07 8.12
C LEU A 174 -11.64 19.27 7.99
N LEU A 175 -12.40 19.38 6.91
CA LEU A 175 -13.38 20.46 6.73
C LEU A 175 -14.48 20.40 7.78
N GLY A 176 -14.96 19.21 8.14
CA GLY A 176 -15.96 19.02 9.19
C GLY A 176 -15.52 19.55 10.56
N ILE A 177 -14.24 19.43 10.90
CA ILE A 177 -13.69 19.98 12.15
C ILE A 177 -13.73 21.52 12.17
N PHE A 178 -13.66 22.19 11.01
CA PHE A 178 -13.73 23.65 10.94
C PHE A 178 -15.17 24.21 10.91
N VAL A 179 -16.16 23.36 10.69
CA VAL A 179 -17.60 23.75 10.63
C VAL A 179 -18.29 23.54 11.99
N LEU A 180 -17.75 22.70 12.85
CA LEU A 180 -18.23 22.45 14.22
C LEU A 180 -17.58 23.41 15.22
#